data_16f3534eaa8fe2f6c63d2189f486ce6d
#
_entry.id   16f3534eaa8fe2f6c63d2189f486ce6d
#
_cell.length_a   1.000
_cell.length_b   1.000
_cell.length_c   1.000
_cell.angle_alpha   90.00
_cell.angle_beta   90.00
_cell.angle_gamma   90.00
#
_symmetry.space_group_name_H-M   'P 1'
#
loop_
_entity.id
_entity.type
_entity.pdbx_description
1 polymer ?
#
loop_
_entity_poly.entity_id
_entity_poly.type
_entity_poly.pdbx_seq_one_letter_code
_entity_poly.pdbx_strand_id
1 'polypeptide(L)'
;GIQDPGNLGTILRVADWFGIGNIFCDADCAGVYNPKCVQASMGAIFRVKTFYTDLPVLLNELKQEGLPVFGTFLDGKNIYTTALSTRGLIVMGNEGKGISAEIEALTGQKLTIPSFARNSESTESLNVGVATGIILSEFKRRM
;
A
#
# COMPACT_ATOMS: atom_id res chain seq x y z
N GLY A 1 -6.82 -0.29 8.16
CA GLY A 1 -7.54 -0.64 6.95
C GLY A 1 -7.91 0.56 6.09
N ILE A 2 -8.01 0.35 4.82
CA ILE A 2 -8.48 1.35 3.86
C ILE A 2 -10.01 1.38 3.93
N GLN A 3 -10.58 2.40 4.53
CA GLN A 3 -12.02 2.48 4.82
C GLN A 3 -12.83 3.10 3.69
N ASP A 4 -12.23 3.97 2.89
CA ASP A 4 -12.91 4.59 1.76
C ASP A 4 -12.97 3.61 0.58
N PRO A 5 -14.16 3.19 0.14
CA PRO A 5 -14.30 2.24 -0.95
C PRO A 5 -13.78 2.77 -2.29
N GLY A 6 -13.83 4.08 -2.52
CA GLY A 6 -13.24 4.70 -3.71
C GLY A 6 -11.72 4.56 -3.72
N ASN A 7 -11.07 4.77 -2.58
CA ASN A 7 -9.62 4.58 -2.45
C ASN A 7 -9.23 3.10 -2.66
N LEU A 8 -10.00 2.16 -2.11
CA LEU A 8 -9.72 0.75 -2.34
C LEU A 8 -9.85 0.40 -3.82
N GLY A 9 -10.87 0.88 -4.49
CA GLY A 9 -11.03 0.68 -5.93
C GLY A 9 -9.89 1.27 -6.76
N THR A 10 -9.42 2.46 -6.39
CA THR A 10 -8.25 3.08 -7.03
C THR A 10 -7.00 2.25 -6.82
N ILE A 11 -6.80 1.72 -5.63
CA ILE A 11 -5.66 0.82 -5.33
C ILE A 11 -5.73 -0.43 -6.21
N LEU A 12 -6.90 -1.05 -6.38
CA LEU A 12 -7.09 -2.18 -7.28
C LEU A 12 -6.70 -1.84 -8.71
N ARG A 13 -7.16 -0.69 -9.20
CA ARG A 13 -6.86 -0.22 -10.55
C ARG A 13 -5.36 0.00 -10.75
N VAL A 14 -4.70 0.62 -9.80
CA VAL A 14 -3.25 0.86 -9.83
C VAL A 14 -2.48 -0.45 -9.76
N ALA A 15 -2.89 -1.37 -8.89
CA ALA A 15 -2.29 -2.70 -8.77
C ALA A 15 -2.36 -3.47 -10.09
N ASP A 16 -3.53 -3.46 -10.73
CA ASP A 16 -3.72 -4.09 -12.04
C ASP A 16 -2.76 -3.50 -13.08
N TRP A 17 -2.66 -2.17 -13.12
CA TRP A 17 -1.78 -1.47 -14.06
C TRP A 17 -0.32 -1.88 -13.91
N PHE A 18 0.14 -2.05 -12.67
CA PHE A 18 1.53 -2.42 -12.37
C PHE A 18 1.75 -3.93 -12.24
N GLY A 19 0.78 -4.75 -12.61
CA GLY A 19 0.94 -6.20 -12.62
C GLY A 19 0.95 -6.86 -11.23
N ILE A 20 0.35 -6.23 -10.24
CA ILE A 20 0.19 -6.79 -8.89
C ILE A 20 -1.08 -7.63 -8.88
N GLY A 21 -0.93 -8.95 -8.72
CA GLY A 21 -2.05 -9.87 -8.81
C GLY A 21 -2.84 -10.08 -7.53
N ASN A 22 -2.27 -9.76 -6.38
CA ASN A 22 -2.88 -10.05 -5.08
C ASN A 22 -2.82 -8.86 -4.15
N ILE A 23 -3.94 -8.60 -3.47
CA ILE A 23 -4.05 -7.59 -2.41
C ILE A 23 -4.59 -8.27 -1.16
N PHE A 24 -3.97 -7.98 -0.02
CA PHE A 24 -4.38 -8.48 1.29
C PHE A 24 -4.92 -7.33 2.12
N CYS A 25 -6.14 -7.48 2.62
CA CYS A 25 -6.83 -6.48 3.42
C CYS A 25 -7.09 -7.02 4.83
N ASP A 26 -7.01 -6.14 5.83
CA ASP A 26 -7.53 -6.48 7.16
C ASP A 26 -9.06 -6.35 7.19
N ALA A 27 -9.65 -6.74 8.33
CA ALA A 27 -11.11 -6.71 8.50
C ALA A 27 -11.70 -5.29 8.46
N ASP A 28 -10.88 -4.27 8.71
CA ASP A 28 -11.31 -2.88 8.75
C ASP A 28 -11.35 -2.21 7.37
N CYS A 29 -10.85 -2.88 6.34
CA CYS A 29 -10.94 -2.37 4.97
C CYS A 29 -12.37 -2.36 4.47
N ALA A 30 -12.67 -1.42 3.57
CA ALA A 30 -13.94 -1.43 2.84
C ALA A 30 -14.13 -2.76 2.10
N GLY A 31 -15.37 -3.13 1.86
CA GLY A 31 -15.69 -4.31 1.07
C GLY A 31 -15.36 -4.09 -0.40
N VAL A 32 -14.67 -5.05 -1.00
CA VAL A 32 -14.26 -4.95 -2.41
C VAL A 32 -15.46 -4.89 -3.37
N TYR A 33 -16.60 -5.46 -2.96
CA TYR A 33 -17.83 -5.44 -3.76
C TYR A 33 -18.73 -4.23 -3.47
N ASN A 34 -18.31 -3.30 -2.61
CA ASN A 34 -19.01 -2.02 -2.45
C ASN A 34 -19.12 -1.34 -3.83
N PRO A 35 -20.30 -0.83 -4.22
CA PRO A 35 -20.48 -0.23 -5.55
C PRO A 35 -19.46 0.87 -5.90
N LYS A 36 -19.07 1.67 -4.93
CA LYS A 36 -18.04 2.72 -5.14
C LYS A 36 -16.67 2.12 -5.41
N CYS A 37 -16.34 1.01 -4.75
CA CYS A 37 -15.07 0.30 -4.98
C CYS A 37 -15.09 -0.32 -6.40
N VAL A 38 -16.15 -1.03 -6.76
CA VAL A 38 -16.29 -1.65 -8.08
C VAL A 38 -16.17 -0.60 -9.18
N GLN A 39 -16.88 0.53 -9.03
CA GLN A 39 -16.82 1.62 -10.01
C GLN A 39 -15.43 2.21 -10.14
N ALA A 40 -14.77 2.52 -9.02
CA ALA A 40 -13.43 3.11 -9.01
C ALA A 40 -12.36 2.16 -9.54
N SER A 41 -12.58 0.85 -9.44
CA SER A 41 -11.61 -0.15 -9.92
C SER A 41 -11.53 -0.25 -11.44
N MET A 42 -12.53 0.26 -12.16
CA MET A 42 -12.56 0.23 -13.63
C MET A 42 -12.28 -1.16 -14.21
N GLY A 43 -12.92 -2.19 -13.63
CA GLY A 43 -12.78 -3.57 -14.06
C GLY A 43 -11.60 -4.34 -13.45
N ALA A 44 -10.70 -3.68 -12.73
CA ALA A 44 -9.55 -4.33 -12.11
C ALA A 44 -9.95 -5.40 -11.09
N ILE A 45 -11.13 -5.28 -10.49
CA ILE A 45 -11.68 -6.27 -9.56
C ILE A 45 -11.72 -7.69 -10.16
N PHE A 46 -11.81 -7.82 -11.47
CA PHE A 46 -11.82 -9.12 -12.14
C PHE A 46 -10.44 -9.71 -12.38
N ARG A 47 -9.38 -8.92 -12.22
CA ARG A 47 -7.99 -9.33 -12.51
C ARG A 47 -7.11 -9.37 -11.27
N VAL A 48 -7.41 -8.54 -10.27
CA VAL A 48 -6.66 -8.49 -9.01
C VAL A 48 -7.44 -9.24 -7.94
N LYS A 49 -6.83 -10.25 -7.35
CA LYS A 49 -7.46 -11.02 -6.27
C LYS A 49 -7.30 -10.27 -4.95
N THR A 50 -8.39 -10.16 -4.20
CA THR A 50 -8.42 -9.52 -2.88
C THR A 50 -8.74 -10.55 -1.81
N PHE A 51 -7.90 -10.59 -0.78
CA PHE A 51 -8.04 -11.50 0.35
C PHE A 51 -8.21 -10.69 1.63
N TYR A 52 -9.21 -11.01 2.43
CA TYR A 52 -9.39 -10.44 3.76
C TYR A 52 -8.78 -11.40 4.78
N THR A 53 -7.81 -10.95 5.54
CA THR A 53 -7.02 -11.81 6.42
C THR A 53 -6.51 -11.05 7.64
N ASP A 54 -6.01 -11.78 8.63
CA ASP A 54 -5.26 -11.22 9.76
C ASP A 54 -3.87 -10.82 9.27
N LEU A 55 -3.67 -9.52 9.02
CA LEU A 55 -2.41 -9.03 8.47
C LEU A 55 -1.21 -9.27 9.39
N PRO A 56 -1.26 -9.07 10.72
CA PRO A 56 -0.13 -9.39 11.57
C PRO A 56 0.33 -10.84 11.45
N VAL A 57 -0.60 -11.78 11.39
CA VAL A 57 -0.27 -13.21 11.21
C VAL A 57 0.40 -13.44 9.86
N LEU A 58 -0.18 -12.91 8.78
CA LEU A 58 0.37 -13.03 7.44
C LEU A 58 1.78 -12.44 7.34
N LEU A 59 1.96 -11.22 7.85
CA LEU A 59 3.25 -10.53 7.78
C LEU A 59 4.33 -11.26 8.58
N ASN A 60 3.97 -11.81 9.74
CA ASN A 60 4.90 -12.58 10.54
C ASN A 60 5.35 -13.87 9.84
N GLU A 61 4.42 -14.58 9.19
CA GLU A 61 4.73 -15.77 8.41
C GLU A 61 5.68 -15.46 7.25
N LEU A 62 5.40 -14.39 6.51
CA LEU A 62 6.23 -14.00 5.37
C LEU A 62 7.61 -13.50 5.80
N LYS A 63 7.68 -12.81 6.93
CA LYS A 63 8.96 -12.41 7.52
C LYS A 63 9.81 -13.61 7.90
N GLN A 64 9.21 -14.65 8.47
CA GLN A 64 9.91 -15.91 8.79
C GLN A 64 10.43 -16.61 7.54
N GLU A 65 9.74 -16.47 6.40
CA GLU A 65 10.20 -16.99 5.11
C GLU A 65 11.27 -16.12 4.44
N GLY A 66 11.67 -15.04 5.07
CA GLY A 66 12.72 -14.15 4.58
C GLY A 66 12.26 -13.16 3.51
N LEU A 67 10.94 -12.99 3.31
CA LEU A 67 10.44 -12.00 2.36
C LEU A 67 10.48 -10.59 2.97
N PRO A 68 10.98 -9.59 2.23
CA PRO A 68 10.99 -8.23 2.73
C PRO A 68 9.58 -7.64 2.82
N VAL A 69 9.34 -6.89 3.88
CA VAL A 69 8.10 -6.15 4.12
C VAL A 69 8.44 -4.66 4.15
N PHE A 70 7.92 -3.93 3.16
CA PHE A 70 8.08 -2.49 3.06
C PHE A 70 6.81 -1.82 3.55
N GLY A 71 6.94 -0.79 4.36
CA GLY A 71 5.80 0.01 4.79
C GLY A 71 6.00 1.48 4.44
N THR A 72 4.91 2.20 4.28
CA THR A 72 4.92 3.62 3.94
C THR A 72 4.71 4.45 5.19
N PHE A 73 5.68 5.30 5.50
CA PHE A 73 5.69 6.13 6.71
C PHE A 73 6.20 7.52 6.37
N LEU A 74 5.78 8.52 7.15
CA LEU A 74 6.28 9.89 6.99
C LEU A 74 7.76 9.99 7.36
N ASP A 75 8.22 9.18 8.30
CA ASP A 75 9.61 9.14 8.79
C ASP A 75 10.45 8.05 8.12
N GLY A 76 10.01 7.52 7.00
CA GLY A 76 10.74 6.50 6.27
C GLY A 76 11.92 7.02 5.47
N LYS A 77 12.68 6.10 4.90
CA LYS A 77 13.75 6.42 3.96
C LYS A 77 13.18 6.83 2.61
N ASN A 78 13.84 7.76 1.94
CA ASN A 78 13.44 8.21 0.61
C ASN A 78 13.38 7.03 -0.37
N ILE A 79 12.18 6.80 -0.94
CA ILE A 79 11.96 5.67 -1.86
C ILE A 79 12.86 5.73 -3.09
N TYR A 80 13.22 6.94 -3.55
CA TYR A 80 14.00 7.11 -4.78
C TYR A 80 15.47 6.77 -4.62
N THR A 81 15.99 6.76 -3.39
CA THR A 81 17.39 6.52 -3.09
C THR A 81 17.63 5.26 -2.25
N THR A 82 16.58 4.52 -1.91
CA THR A 82 16.66 3.30 -1.12
C THR A 82 16.63 2.07 -2.02
N ALA A 83 17.42 1.05 -1.68
CA ALA A 83 17.37 -0.23 -2.42
C ALA A 83 16.01 -0.89 -2.25
N LEU A 84 15.42 -1.32 -3.36
CA LEU A 84 14.12 -1.98 -3.38
C LEU A 84 14.28 -3.40 -3.92
N SER A 85 13.48 -4.33 -3.38
CA SER A 85 13.46 -5.72 -3.80
C SER A 85 12.40 -5.95 -4.89
N THR A 86 12.64 -6.92 -5.77
CA THR A 86 11.65 -7.37 -6.76
C THR A 86 10.60 -8.30 -6.15
N ARG A 87 10.81 -8.74 -4.91
CA ARG A 87 9.91 -9.64 -4.17
C ARG A 87 9.63 -9.05 -2.81
N GLY A 88 8.44 -9.32 -2.28
CA GLY A 88 8.05 -8.89 -0.94
C GLY A 88 6.65 -8.32 -0.90
N LEU A 89 6.36 -7.65 0.19
CA LEU A 89 5.08 -7.00 0.44
C LEU A 89 5.27 -5.50 0.62
N ILE A 90 4.29 -4.75 0.15
CA ILE A 90 4.18 -3.31 0.37
C ILE A 90 2.92 -3.08 1.21
N VAL A 91 3.09 -2.46 2.36
CA VAL A 91 1.99 -2.14 3.29
C VAL A 91 1.63 -0.67 3.15
N MET A 92 0.35 -0.44 2.87
CA MET A 92 -0.24 0.90 2.83
C MET A 92 -1.10 1.12 4.07
N GLY A 93 -1.06 2.31 4.62
CA GLY A 93 -1.77 2.65 5.84
C GLY A 93 -3.16 3.22 5.63
N ASN A 94 -3.93 3.28 6.71
CA ASN A 94 -5.22 3.97 6.77
C ASN A 94 -5.07 5.46 6.42
N GLU A 95 -6.08 6.02 5.76
CA GLU A 95 -6.07 7.41 5.28
C GLU A 95 -5.87 8.45 6.41
N GLY A 96 -6.40 8.15 7.61
CA GLY A 96 -6.28 9.06 8.75
C GLY A 96 -5.25 8.64 9.78
N LYS A 97 -5.16 7.35 10.05
CA LYS A 97 -4.36 6.79 11.15
C LYS A 97 -3.00 6.26 10.73
N GLY A 98 -2.78 6.07 9.43
CA GLY A 98 -1.57 5.44 8.92
C GLY A 98 -1.51 3.96 9.25
N ILE A 99 -0.30 3.43 9.33
CA ILE A 99 -0.03 2.02 9.68
C ILE A 99 -0.06 1.87 11.21
N SER A 100 -0.73 0.82 11.71
CA SER A 100 -0.77 0.56 13.15
C SER A 100 0.60 0.21 13.71
N ALA A 101 0.78 0.43 15.02
CA ALA A 101 2.03 0.09 15.70
C ALA A 101 2.37 -1.40 15.60
N GLU A 102 1.36 -2.27 15.63
CA GLU A 102 1.54 -3.71 15.48
C GLU A 102 2.11 -4.09 14.11
N ILE A 103 1.56 -3.50 13.05
CA ILE A 103 2.05 -3.71 11.68
C ILE A 103 3.42 -3.07 11.49
N GLU A 104 3.64 -1.88 12.05
CA GLU A 104 4.92 -1.19 11.99
C GLU A 104 6.06 -2.07 12.55
N ALA A 105 5.79 -2.76 13.66
CA ALA A 105 6.77 -3.67 14.26
C ALA A 105 7.15 -4.85 13.36
N LEU A 106 6.27 -5.23 12.44
CA LEU A 106 6.49 -6.31 11.46
C LEU A 106 7.04 -5.80 10.12
N THR A 107 7.17 -4.49 9.97
CA THR A 107 7.70 -3.87 8.76
C THR A 107 9.22 -3.78 8.84
N GLY A 108 9.90 -4.46 7.94
CA GLY A 108 11.36 -4.51 7.94
C GLY A 108 12.00 -3.23 7.40
N GLN A 109 11.36 -2.56 6.45
CA GLN A 109 11.85 -1.31 5.86
C GLN A 109 10.74 -0.29 5.76
N LYS A 110 11.03 0.92 6.24
CA LYS A 110 10.13 2.06 6.15
C LYS A 110 10.55 2.95 4.99
N LEU A 111 9.60 3.25 4.12
CA LEU A 111 9.80 4.10 2.95
C LEU A 111 8.93 5.34 3.06
N THR A 112 9.40 6.43 2.47
CA THR A 112 8.60 7.64 2.32
C THR A 112 8.70 8.18 0.90
N ILE A 113 7.63 8.80 0.45
CA ILE A 113 7.65 9.65 -0.74
C ILE A 113 8.05 11.04 -0.26
N PRO A 114 9.22 11.57 -0.67
CA PRO A 114 9.66 12.86 -0.16
C PRO A 114 8.73 13.98 -0.62
N SER A 115 8.47 14.92 0.28
CA SER A 115 7.75 16.14 -0.07
C SER A 115 8.74 17.18 -0.60
N PHE A 116 8.37 17.82 -1.70
CA PHE A 116 9.12 18.93 -2.28
C PHE A 116 8.43 20.27 -2.03
N ALA A 117 7.46 20.31 -1.11
CA ALA A 117 6.79 21.52 -0.74
C ALA A 117 7.77 22.53 -0.14
N ARG A 118 7.62 23.82 -0.52
CA ARG A 118 8.59 24.88 -0.18
C ARG A 118 8.49 25.36 1.26
N ASN A 119 7.39 25.09 1.95
CA ASN A 119 7.19 25.50 3.34
C ASN A 119 6.63 24.35 4.15
N SER A 120 6.62 24.51 5.48
CA SER A 120 6.13 23.50 6.42
C SER A 120 4.60 23.39 6.46
N GLU A 121 3.88 24.18 5.68
CA GLU A 121 2.41 24.20 5.64
C GLU A 121 1.85 23.31 4.51
N SER A 122 2.60 22.33 4.04
CA SER A 122 2.10 21.38 3.05
C SER A 122 1.09 20.40 3.66
N THR A 123 0.34 19.71 2.81
CA THR A 123 -0.46 18.55 3.19
C THR A 123 0.39 17.57 3.99
N GLU A 124 -0.16 17.02 5.06
CA GLU A 124 0.55 16.06 5.90
C GLU A 124 0.81 14.72 5.19
N SER A 125 -0.06 14.33 4.26
CA SER A 125 0.06 13.08 3.54
C SER A 125 -0.59 13.18 2.16
N LEU A 126 -0.21 12.25 1.27
CA LEU A 126 -0.87 12.06 -0.01
C LEU A 126 -2.10 11.15 0.13
N ASN A 127 -3.05 11.30 -0.77
CA ASN A 127 -4.12 10.31 -0.93
C ASN A 127 -3.51 8.93 -1.10
N VAL A 128 -4.06 7.91 -0.43
CA VAL A 128 -3.48 6.56 -0.41
C VAL A 128 -3.43 5.91 -1.79
N GLY A 129 -4.42 6.15 -2.64
CA GLY A 129 -4.42 5.64 -4.02
C GLY A 129 -3.31 6.28 -4.85
N VAL A 130 -3.13 7.59 -4.71
CA VAL A 130 -2.03 8.32 -5.37
C VAL A 130 -0.68 7.83 -4.87
N ALA A 131 -0.52 7.70 -3.56
CA ALA A 131 0.72 7.18 -2.96
C ALA A 131 1.04 5.77 -3.46
N THR A 132 0.04 4.90 -3.54
CA THR A 132 0.20 3.54 -4.06
C THR A 132 0.72 3.56 -5.49
N GLY A 133 0.19 4.44 -6.34
CA GLY A 133 0.66 4.58 -7.73
C GLY A 133 2.12 4.99 -7.82
N ILE A 134 2.53 5.95 -7.02
CA ILE A 134 3.92 6.44 -7.00
C ILE A 134 4.85 5.32 -6.53
N ILE A 135 4.49 4.62 -5.47
CA ILE A 135 5.31 3.55 -4.89
C ILE A 135 5.45 2.39 -5.86
N LEU A 136 4.35 1.88 -6.41
CA LEU A 136 4.40 0.78 -7.36
C LEU A 136 5.16 1.16 -8.64
N SER A 137 5.01 2.38 -9.12
CA SER A 137 5.77 2.89 -10.25
C SER A 137 7.28 2.81 -9.98
N GLU A 138 7.73 3.23 -8.79
CA GLU A 138 9.16 3.20 -8.46
C GLU A 138 9.69 1.77 -8.32
N PHE A 139 8.94 0.87 -7.68
CA PHE A 139 9.33 -0.54 -7.62
C PHE A 139 9.47 -1.15 -9.00
N LYS A 140 8.51 -0.91 -9.90
CA LYS A 140 8.52 -1.47 -11.25
C LYS A 140 9.59 -0.85 -12.14
N ARG A 141 9.89 0.44 -11.97
CA ARG A 141 10.91 1.12 -12.73
C ARG A 141 12.29 0.48 -12.55
N ARG A 142 12.54 -0.12 -11.39
CA ARG A 142 13.84 -0.74 -11.04
C ARG A 142 13.94 -2.22 -11.39
N MET A 143 12.91 -2.77 -11.96
CA MET A 143 12.92 -4.18 -12.41
C MET A 143 13.62 -4.35 -13.75
#